data_0e42df6dd058c77eaaa9adc160f0de52
#
_entry.id   0e42df6dd058c77eaaa9adc160f0de52
#
_cell.length_a   1.000
_cell.length_b   1.000
_cell.length_c   1.000
_cell.angle_alpha   90.00
_cell.angle_beta   90.00
_cell.angle_gamma   90.00
#
_symmetry.space_group_name_H-M   'P 1'
#
loop_
_entity.id
_entity.type
_entity.pdbx_description
1 polymer ?
#
loop_
_entity_poly.entity_id
_entity_poly.type
_entity_poly.pdbx_seq_one_letter_code
_entity_poly.pdbx_strand_id
1 'polypeptide(L)'
;MAKRSNFFTDSESWFNRGLSRLFDILLLGIVTTALCIPVITIGAAITANMDIMLRIALKKEDKIMKGYFQAFGKNFLKATLIWLVYLVIGALVGGAAAITLGGFLSMDSTIRVIMSILSIIMVILYGISICYVFALQARYENKIFTTMLNSILIAISNFPQSALMLGMTAGLAVLGYFFVGLIPLFVVIEFSLVTYISGKLIVPILGKLGDKEAAGEEITEEEVPEEEIQMPEETKSKGKKKNK
;
A
#
# COMPACT_ATOMS: atom_id res chain seq x y z
N MET A 1 -30.86 -1.07 45.44
CA MET A 1 -31.51 -0.69 44.16
C MET A 1 -30.74 -1.28 43.01
N ALA A 2 -31.21 -2.39 42.44
CA ALA A 2 -30.58 -3.10 41.33
C ALA A 2 -30.79 -2.30 40.04
N LYS A 3 -29.69 -1.89 39.40
CA LYS A 3 -29.67 -1.22 38.10
C LYS A 3 -30.09 -2.25 37.05
N ARG A 4 -31.39 -2.27 36.69
CA ARG A 4 -31.86 -3.01 35.52
C ARG A 4 -31.08 -2.50 34.30
N SER A 5 -30.11 -3.23 33.82
CA SER A 5 -29.50 -3.01 32.51
C SER A 5 -30.59 -3.29 31.48
N ASN A 6 -31.08 -2.24 30.82
CA ASN A 6 -32.03 -2.37 29.74
C ASN A 6 -31.27 -2.95 28.51
N PHE A 7 -31.30 -4.26 28.35
CA PHE A 7 -30.73 -5.00 27.22
C PHE A 7 -31.15 -4.40 25.86
N PHE A 8 -32.37 -3.87 25.77
CA PHE A 8 -32.88 -3.22 24.56
C PHE A 8 -32.20 -1.87 24.25
N THR A 9 -31.84 -1.07 25.27
CA THR A 9 -31.16 0.23 25.06
C THR A 9 -29.70 0.05 24.67
N ASP A 10 -29.04 -1.01 25.12
CA ASP A 10 -27.67 -1.34 24.73
C ASP A 10 -27.59 -1.89 23.31
N SER A 11 -28.55 -2.70 22.86
CA SER A 11 -28.62 -3.23 21.49
C SER A 11 -28.90 -2.11 20.46
N GLU A 12 -29.79 -1.17 20.74
CA GLU A 12 -30.03 0.01 19.88
C GLU A 12 -28.80 0.92 19.79
N SER A 13 -28.06 1.11 20.88
CA SER A 13 -26.86 1.93 20.89
C SER A 13 -25.71 1.30 20.13
N TRP A 14 -25.59 -0.06 20.18
CA TRP A 14 -24.60 -0.81 19.41
C TRP A 14 -24.91 -0.80 17.91
N PHE A 15 -26.16 -1.03 17.55
CA PHE A 15 -26.63 -1.00 16.16
C PHE A 15 -26.46 0.38 15.53
N ASN A 16 -26.87 1.44 16.21
CA ASN A 16 -26.70 2.81 15.76
C ASN A 16 -25.23 3.21 15.57
N ARG A 17 -24.34 2.79 16.47
CA ARG A 17 -22.89 3.00 16.32
C ARG A 17 -22.30 2.23 15.14
N GLY A 18 -22.77 1.00 14.89
CA GLY A 18 -22.39 0.21 13.74
C GLY A 18 -22.82 0.84 12.42
N LEU A 19 -24.06 1.28 12.36
CA LEU A 19 -24.66 1.92 11.19
C LEU A 19 -24.00 3.28 10.89
N SER A 20 -23.72 4.08 11.90
CA SER A 20 -23.00 5.34 11.75
C SER A 20 -21.60 5.13 11.16
N ARG A 21 -20.85 4.16 11.67
CA ARG A 21 -19.53 3.83 11.12
C ARG A 21 -19.58 3.31 9.68
N LEU A 22 -20.59 2.51 9.36
CA LEU A 22 -20.79 2.05 7.98
C LEU A 22 -21.07 3.22 7.05
N PHE A 23 -21.91 4.15 7.47
CA PHE A 23 -22.18 5.37 6.72
C PHE A 23 -20.93 6.22 6.51
N ASP A 24 -20.12 6.41 7.55
CA ASP A 24 -18.85 7.14 7.46
C ASP A 24 -17.86 6.49 6.48
N ILE A 25 -17.76 5.16 6.50
CA ILE A 25 -16.91 4.38 5.58
C ILE A 25 -17.39 4.53 4.13
N LEU A 26 -18.71 4.45 3.90
CA LEU A 26 -19.29 4.65 2.57
C LEU A 26 -19.10 6.07 2.06
N LEU A 27 -19.32 7.07 2.91
CA LEU A 27 -19.08 8.47 2.58
C LEU A 27 -17.64 8.72 2.18
N LEU A 28 -16.69 8.12 2.92
CA LEU A 28 -15.26 8.20 2.61
C LEU A 28 -14.93 7.59 1.24
N GLY A 29 -15.55 6.45 0.90
CA GLY A 29 -15.42 5.84 -0.42
C GLY A 29 -15.92 6.74 -1.55
N ILE A 30 -17.08 7.41 -1.36
CA ILE A 30 -17.63 8.36 -2.34
C ILE A 30 -16.67 9.54 -2.55
N VAL A 31 -16.17 10.14 -1.46
CA VAL A 31 -15.22 11.27 -1.52
C VAL A 31 -13.93 10.86 -2.20
N THR A 32 -13.39 9.69 -1.86
CA THR A 32 -12.18 9.14 -2.50
C THR A 32 -12.39 8.92 -3.99
N THR A 33 -13.53 8.33 -4.39
CA THR A 33 -13.87 8.13 -5.80
C THR A 33 -13.95 9.47 -6.55
N ALA A 34 -14.56 10.48 -5.97
CA ALA A 34 -14.63 11.82 -6.57
C ALA A 34 -13.23 12.45 -6.73
N LEU A 35 -12.35 12.30 -5.75
CA LEU A 35 -10.97 12.81 -5.81
C LEU A 35 -10.06 11.96 -6.72
N CYS A 36 -10.46 10.77 -7.11
CA CYS A 36 -9.74 9.94 -8.09
C CYS A 36 -10.07 10.34 -9.55
N ILE A 37 -11.04 11.22 -9.82
CA ILE A 37 -11.36 11.69 -11.19
C ILE A 37 -10.13 12.27 -11.89
N PRO A 38 -9.35 13.20 -11.27
CA PRO A 38 -8.07 13.58 -11.85
C PRO A 38 -7.04 12.46 -11.60
N VAL A 39 -6.43 11.94 -12.66
CA VAL A 39 -5.45 10.84 -12.59
C VAL A 39 -4.26 11.15 -11.65
N ILE A 40 -3.87 12.42 -11.55
CA ILE A 40 -2.74 12.88 -10.72
C ILE A 40 -3.05 12.71 -9.23
N THR A 41 -4.29 12.90 -8.81
CA THR A 41 -4.70 12.86 -7.39
C THR A 41 -5.00 11.46 -6.86
N ILE A 42 -5.05 10.44 -7.72
CA ILE A 42 -5.37 9.06 -7.35
C ILE A 42 -4.47 8.57 -6.20
N GLY A 43 -3.15 8.72 -6.32
CA GLY A 43 -2.21 8.28 -5.28
C GLY A 43 -2.43 8.94 -3.93
N ALA A 44 -2.67 10.27 -3.94
CA ALA A 44 -2.95 11.01 -2.71
C ALA A 44 -4.29 10.63 -2.10
N ALA A 45 -5.33 10.44 -2.93
CA ALA A 45 -6.67 10.06 -2.49
C ALA A 45 -6.68 8.65 -1.87
N ILE A 46 -6.02 7.67 -2.49
CA ILE A 46 -5.89 6.30 -1.97
C ILE A 46 -5.10 6.29 -0.67
N THR A 47 -3.97 7.03 -0.60
CA THR A 47 -3.15 7.12 0.62
C THR A 47 -3.94 7.73 1.78
N ALA A 48 -4.68 8.81 1.53
CA ALA A 48 -5.54 9.43 2.55
C ALA A 48 -6.67 8.50 3.01
N ASN A 49 -7.29 7.79 2.07
CA ASN A 49 -8.32 6.80 2.38
C ASN A 49 -7.75 5.68 3.26
N MET A 50 -6.59 5.13 2.90
CA MET A 50 -5.93 4.08 3.67
C MET A 50 -5.53 4.57 5.07
N ASP A 51 -5.02 5.80 5.22
CA ASP A 51 -4.69 6.38 6.53
C ASP A 51 -5.92 6.41 7.46
N ILE A 52 -7.05 6.89 6.97
CA ILE A 52 -8.28 6.94 7.76
C ILE A 52 -8.82 5.53 8.05
N MET A 53 -8.79 4.62 7.08
CA MET A 53 -9.23 3.23 7.31
C MET A 53 -8.37 2.52 8.35
N LEU A 54 -7.06 2.77 8.37
CA LEU A 54 -6.16 2.27 9.42
C LEU A 54 -6.48 2.87 10.79
N ARG A 55 -6.79 4.18 10.87
CA ARG A 55 -7.21 4.83 12.13
C ARG A 55 -8.54 4.30 12.64
N ILE A 56 -9.51 4.10 11.75
CA ILE A 56 -10.81 3.48 12.10
C ILE A 56 -10.61 2.06 12.60
N ALA A 57 -9.77 1.26 11.93
CA ALA A 57 -9.43 -0.11 12.36
C ALA A 57 -8.77 -0.13 13.75
N LEU A 58 -7.95 0.88 14.08
CA LEU A 58 -7.32 1.09 15.38
C LEU A 58 -8.24 1.77 16.42
N LYS A 59 -9.47 2.13 16.05
CA LYS A 59 -10.45 2.87 16.90
C LYS A 59 -9.92 4.22 17.42
N LYS A 60 -9.08 4.91 16.63
CA LYS A 60 -8.40 6.16 17.01
C LYS A 60 -8.96 7.42 16.36
N GLU A 61 -9.98 7.33 15.49
CA GLU A 61 -10.45 8.45 14.70
C GLU A 61 -11.89 8.86 15.07
N ASP A 62 -12.07 10.14 15.45
CA ASP A 62 -13.37 10.74 15.78
C ASP A 62 -13.86 11.72 14.70
N LYS A 63 -12.94 12.26 13.87
CA LYS A 63 -13.25 13.29 12.85
C LYS A 63 -12.76 12.85 11.46
N ILE A 64 -13.46 11.88 10.88
CA ILE A 64 -13.07 11.17 9.66
C ILE A 64 -12.79 12.12 8.49
N MET A 65 -13.75 13.01 8.16
CA MET A 65 -13.61 13.90 7.00
C MET A 65 -12.47 14.90 7.15
N LYS A 66 -12.32 15.50 8.34
CA LYS A 66 -11.20 16.42 8.60
C LYS A 66 -9.85 15.70 8.54
N GLY A 67 -9.77 14.51 9.12
CA GLY A 67 -8.57 13.66 9.07
C GLY A 67 -8.21 13.30 7.62
N TYR A 68 -9.20 12.97 6.79
CA TYR A 68 -9.00 12.63 5.39
C TYR A 68 -8.33 13.77 4.60
N PHE A 69 -8.87 14.99 4.65
CA PHE A 69 -8.30 16.12 3.93
C PHE A 69 -6.91 16.52 4.47
N GLN A 70 -6.67 16.36 5.78
CA GLN A 70 -5.34 16.56 6.35
C GLN A 70 -4.34 15.52 5.85
N ALA A 71 -4.71 14.24 5.84
CA ALA A 71 -3.88 13.16 5.30
C ALA A 71 -3.62 13.33 3.79
N PHE A 72 -4.65 13.74 3.04
CA PHE A 72 -4.55 14.05 1.61
C PHE A 72 -3.51 15.15 1.35
N GLY A 73 -3.60 16.29 2.02
CA GLY A 73 -2.65 17.38 1.85
C GLY A 73 -1.23 17.02 2.28
N LYS A 74 -1.08 16.34 3.43
CA LYS A 74 0.21 15.92 3.97
C LYS A 74 0.97 14.98 3.03
N ASN A 75 0.28 14.04 2.42
CA ASN A 75 0.91 13.00 1.58
C ASN A 75 0.86 13.31 0.09
N PHE A 76 0.28 14.44 -0.33
CA PHE A 76 -0.03 14.74 -1.71
C PHE A 76 1.14 14.50 -2.67
N LEU A 77 2.27 15.16 -2.44
CA LEU A 77 3.43 15.08 -3.36
C LEU A 77 4.06 13.69 -3.40
N LYS A 78 4.33 13.11 -2.21
CA LYS A 78 4.97 11.79 -2.14
C LYS A 78 4.09 10.69 -2.70
N ALA A 79 2.81 10.68 -2.34
CA ALA A 79 1.85 9.68 -2.82
C ALA A 79 1.57 9.80 -4.32
N THR A 80 1.52 11.03 -4.84
CA THR A 80 1.39 11.27 -6.29
C THR A 80 2.61 10.77 -7.05
N LEU A 81 3.83 11.02 -6.55
CA LEU A 81 5.06 10.50 -7.18
C LEU A 81 5.11 8.97 -7.15
N ILE A 82 4.76 8.33 -6.02
CA ILE A 82 4.65 6.87 -5.94
C ILE A 82 3.64 6.37 -6.98
N TRP A 83 2.47 7.00 -7.06
CA TRP A 83 1.44 6.62 -8.02
C TRP A 83 1.94 6.70 -9.48
N LEU A 84 2.61 7.80 -9.85
CA LEU A 84 3.15 7.97 -11.20
C LEU A 84 4.20 6.89 -11.54
N VAL A 85 5.08 6.56 -10.60
CA VAL A 85 6.04 5.46 -10.78
C VAL A 85 5.32 4.13 -10.96
N TYR A 86 4.33 3.84 -10.11
CA TYR A 86 3.51 2.62 -10.24
C TYR A 86 2.73 2.58 -11.56
N LEU A 87 2.23 3.71 -12.04
CA LEU A 87 1.54 3.80 -13.32
C LEU A 87 2.48 3.44 -14.49
N VAL A 88 3.71 3.94 -14.47
CA VAL A 88 4.72 3.58 -15.51
C VAL A 88 5.08 2.10 -15.42
N ILE A 89 5.37 1.59 -14.23
CA ILE A 89 5.69 0.17 -14.02
C ILE A 89 4.50 -0.70 -14.44
N GLY A 90 3.28 -0.31 -14.06
CA GLY A 90 2.05 -1.03 -14.42
C GLY A 90 1.81 -1.07 -15.93
N ALA A 91 2.09 0.03 -16.63
CA ALA A 91 2.00 0.09 -18.09
C ALA A 91 3.05 -0.84 -18.75
N LEU A 92 4.27 -0.91 -18.24
CA LEU A 92 5.31 -1.80 -18.75
C LEU A 92 4.97 -3.28 -18.46
N VAL A 93 4.59 -3.61 -17.24
CA VAL A 93 4.24 -4.98 -16.83
C VAL A 93 2.98 -5.46 -17.54
N GLY A 94 1.95 -4.61 -17.58
CA GLY A 94 0.69 -4.92 -18.25
C GLY A 94 0.85 -5.02 -19.78
N GLY A 95 1.65 -4.13 -20.38
CA GLY A 95 2.00 -4.20 -21.81
C GLY A 95 2.77 -5.46 -22.18
N ALA A 96 3.79 -5.82 -21.38
CA ALA A 96 4.53 -7.07 -21.58
C ALA A 96 3.61 -8.29 -21.46
N ALA A 97 2.72 -8.33 -20.47
CA ALA A 97 1.74 -9.40 -20.31
C ALA A 97 0.76 -9.46 -21.49
N ALA A 98 0.24 -8.32 -21.92
CA ALA A 98 -0.66 -8.27 -23.08
C ALA A 98 -0.01 -8.79 -24.37
N ILE A 99 1.25 -8.42 -24.61
CA ILE A 99 2.01 -8.86 -25.79
C ILE A 99 2.27 -10.38 -25.75
N THR A 100 2.69 -10.91 -24.59
CA THR A 100 3.04 -12.34 -24.46
C THR A 100 1.80 -13.24 -24.46
N LEU A 101 0.77 -12.88 -23.70
CA LEU A 101 -0.48 -13.65 -23.59
C LEU A 101 -1.37 -13.49 -24.84
N GLY A 102 -1.38 -12.29 -25.44
CA GLY A 102 -2.15 -12.01 -26.66
C GLY A 102 -1.59 -12.62 -27.93
N GLY A 103 -0.36 -13.17 -27.87
CA GLY A 103 0.25 -13.84 -29.01
C GLY A 103 0.62 -12.90 -30.17
N PHE A 104 0.80 -11.60 -29.89
CA PHE A 104 1.12 -10.60 -30.92
C PHE A 104 2.52 -10.75 -31.52
N LEU A 105 3.40 -11.50 -30.90
CA LEU A 105 4.75 -11.81 -31.41
C LEU A 105 4.79 -13.27 -31.89
N SER A 106 5.32 -13.48 -33.11
CA SER A 106 5.65 -14.81 -33.62
C SER A 106 6.89 -15.34 -32.96
N MET A 107 6.72 -16.02 -31.83
CA MET A 107 7.78 -16.66 -31.04
C MET A 107 7.59 -18.17 -31.05
N ASP A 108 8.71 -18.92 -30.86
CA ASP A 108 8.64 -20.35 -30.59
C ASP A 108 7.72 -20.63 -29.39
N SER A 109 6.97 -21.74 -29.46
CA SER A 109 6.01 -22.12 -28.43
C SER A 109 6.64 -22.19 -27.03
N THR A 110 7.86 -22.71 -26.92
CA THR A 110 8.60 -22.83 -25.64
C THR A 110 8.94 -21.46 -25.06
N ILE A 111 9.45 -20.54 -25.88
CA ILE A 111 9.81 -19.18 -25.44
C ILE A 111 8.55 -18.44 -25.01
N ARG A 112 7.46 -18.56 -25.74
CA ARG A 112 6.16 -17.94 -25.40
C ARG A 112 5.67 -18.41 -24.04
N VAL A 113 5.71 -19.71 -23.74
CA VAL A 113 5.28 -20.26 -22.45
C VAL A 113 6.11 -19.68 -21.30
N ILE A 114 7.44 -19.65 -21.44
CA ILE A 114 8.36 -19.11 -20.43
C ILE A 114 8.06 -17.62 -20.19
N MET A 115 7.96 -16.82 -21.24
CA MET A 115 7.65 -15.38 -21.15
C MET A 115 6.27 -15.11 -20.55
N SER A 116 5.27 -15.93 -20.86
CA SER A 116 3.92 -15.82 -20.29
C SER A 116 3.93 -16.09 -18.78
N ILE A 117 4.62 -17.13 -18.33
CA ILE A 117 4.77 -17.45 -16.91
C ILE A 117 5.46 -16.30 -16.18
N LEU A 118 6.57 -15.77 -16.73
CA LEU A 118 7.30 -14.65 -16.13
C LEU A 118 6.42 -13.40 -16.05
N SER A 119 5.66 -13.09 -17.10
CA SER A 119 4.73 -11.95 -17.12
C SER A 119 3.62 -12.09 -16.06
N ILE A 120 3.07 -13.28 -15.88
CA ILE A 120 2.04 -13.55 -14.86
C ILE A 120 2.63 -13.32 -13.46
N ILE A 121 3.84 -13.82 -13.19
CA ILE A 121 4.52 -13.60 -11.90
C ILE A 121 4.73 -12.10 -11.65
N MET A 122 5.18 -11.34 -12.65
CA MET A 122 5.35 -9.89 -12.53
C MET A 122 4.04 -9.14 -12.27
N VAL A 123 2.95 -9.54 -12.93
CA VAL A 123 1.61 -8.96 -12.70
C VAL A 123 1.14 -9.23 -11.26
N ILE A 124 1.34 -10.44 -10.75
CA ILE A 124 0.98 -10.80 -9.37
C ILE A 124 1.82 -9.99 -8.37
N LEU A 125 3.14 -9.93 -8.54
CA LEU A 125 4.03 -9.14 -7.67
C LEU A 125 3.67 -7.66 -7.67
N TYR A 126 3.37 -7.09 -8.84
CA TYR A 126 2.89 -5.73 -8.97
C TYR A 126 1.57 -5.51 -8.22
N GLY A 127 0.60 -6.42 -8.42
CA GLY A 127 -0.72 -6.34 -7.78
C GLY A 127 -0.66 -6.43 -6.26
N ILE A 128 0.13 -7.35 -5.70
CA ILE A 128 0.27 -7.45 -4.24
C ILE A 128 1.05 -6.26 -3.66
N SER A 129 2.05 -5.74 -4.38
CA SER A 129 2.83 -4.57 -3.93
C SER A 129 1.96 -3.32 -3.84
N ILE A 130 1.06 -3.08 -4.80
CA ILE A 130 0.18 -1.90 -4.81
C ILE A 130 -0.78 -1.89 -3.63
N CYS A 131 -1.16 -3.05 -3.09
CA CYS A 131 -2.02 -3.16 -1.92
C CYS A 131 -1.36 -2.60 -0.65
N TYR A 132 -0.03 -2.68 -0.53
CA TYR A 132 0.70 -2.26 0.67
C TYR A 132 1.36 -0.89 0.55
N VAL A 133 1.75 -0.46 -0.67
CA VAL A 133 2.55 0.76 -0.84
C VAL A 133 1.86 2.00 -0.29
N PHE A 134 0.56 2.16 -0.52
CA PHE A 134 -0.20 3.30 -0.03
C PHE A 134 -0.47 3.25 1.48
N ALA A 135 -0.60 2.03 2.04
CA ALA A 135 -0.71 1.83 3.48
C ALA A 135 0.60 2.18 4.21
N LEU A 136 1.74 1.79 3.64
CA LEU A 136 3.07 2.15 4.15
C LEU A 136 3.33 3.65 4.03
N GLN A 137 2.98 4.26 2.88
CA GLN A 137 3.12 5.70 2.68
C GLN A 137 2.24 6.50 3.65
N ALA A 138 1.05 5.99 4.00
CA ALA A 138 0.17 6.62 4.97
C ALA A 138 0.73 6.61 6.40
N ARG A 139 1.52 5.58 6.74
CA ARG A 139 1.99 5.34 8.11
C ARG A 139 3.42 5.78 8.36
N TYR A 140 4.31 5.64 7.36
CA TYR A 140 5.74 5.87 7.48
C TYR A 140 6.20 6.98 6.53
N GLU A 141 7.10 7.86 7.03
CA GLU A 141 7.67 8.97 6.23
C GLU A 141 8.99 8.55 5.55
N ASN A 142 9.00 7.40 4.90
CA ASN A 142 10.17 6.87 4.22
C ASN A 142 10.44 7.56 2.87
N LYS A 143 11.62 7.26 2.28
CA LYS A 143 11.93 7.58 0.88
C LYS A 143 11.05 6.74 -0.05
N ILE A 144 10.68 7.28 -1.22
CA ILE A 144 9.78 6.64 -2.19
C ILE A 144 10.25 5.22 -2.53
N PHE A 145 11.52 5.06 -2.88
CA PHE A 145 12.10 3.78 -3.26
C PHE A 145 12.07 2.75 -2.12
N THR A 146 12.41 3.18 -0.90
CA THR A 146 12.33 2.34 0.30
C THR A 146 10.89 1.89 0.58
N THR A 147 9.90 2.79 0.44
CA THR A 147 8.49 2.43 0.60
C THR A 147 8.06 1.37 -0.43
N MET A 148 8.52 1.49 -1.68
CA MET A 148 8.21 0.53 -2.75
C MET A 148 8.84 -0.84 -2.48
N LEU A 149 10.14 -0.90 -2.11
CA LEU A 149 10.81 -2.15 -1.76
C LEU A 149 10.16 -2.82 -0.55
N ASN A 150 9.91 -2.06 0.51
CA ASN A 150 9.25 -2.58 1.71
C ASN A 150 7.84 -3.09 1.41
N SER A 151 7.10 -2.47 0.48
CA SER A 151 5.78 -2.98 0.09
C SER A 151 5.85 -4.37 -0.54
N ILE A 152 6.85 -4.64 -1.36
CA ILE A 152 7.07 -5.96 -1.97
C ILE A 152 7.48 -6.99 -0.91
N LEU A 153 8.43 -6.65 -0.04
CA LEU A 153 8.93 -7.55 1.01
C LEU A 153 7.80 -7.93 1.98
N ILE A 154 7.01 -6.95 2.44
CA ILE A 154 5.88 -7.19 3.34
C ILE A 154 4.81 -8.02 2.64
N ALA A 155 4.52 -7.75 1.37
CA ALA A 155 3.54 -8.49 0.60
C ALA A 155 3.92 -9.96 0.44
N ILE A 156 5.19 -10.27 0.19
CA ILE A 156 5.72 -11.64 0.08
C ILE A 156 5.70 -12.31 1.46
N SER A 157 6.16 -11.62 2.52
CA SER A 157 6.20 -12.15 3.87
C SER A 157 4.82 -12.47 4.45
N ASN A 158 3.77 -11.80 3.95
CA ASN A 158 2.38 -12.00 4.37
C ASN A 158 1.50 -12.45 3.20
N PHE A 159 1.99 -13.43 2.44
CA PHE A 159 1.34 -13.91 1.22
C PHE A 159 -0.16 -14.25 1.35
N PRO A 160 -0.64 -14.94 2.42
CA PRO A 160 -2.07 -15.26 2.56
C PRO A 160 -2.95 -14.02 2.61
N GLN A 161 -2.54 -12.99 3.37
CA GLN A 161 -3.27 -11.72 3.47
C GLN A 161 -3.24 -10.96 2.15
N SER A 162 -2.06 -10.95 1.49
CA SER A 162 -1.86 -10.31 0.18
C SER A 162 -2.76 -10.96 -0.88
N ALA A 163 -2.82 -12.29 -0.91
CA ALA A 163 -3.67 -13.03 -1.84
C ALA A 163 -5.16 -12.73 -1.61
N LEU A 164 -5.59 -12.61 -0.35
CA LEU A 164 -6.97 -12.28 -0.01
C LEU A 164 -7.32 -10.84 -0.44
N MET A 165 -6.44 -9.88 -0.20
CA MET A 165 -6.64 -8.49 -0.62
C MET A 165 -6.72 -8.38 -2.15
N LEU A 166 -5.75 -8.98 -2.85
CA LEU A 166 -5.75 -9.02 -4.32
C LEU A 166 -6.98 -9.74 -4.87
N GLY A 167 -7.40 -10.84 -4.24
CA GLY A 167 -8.60 -11.59 -4.62
C GLY A 167 -9.88 -10.78 -4.48
N MET A 168 -10.03 -9.99 -3.43
CA MET A 168 -11.18 -9.10 -3.24
C MET A 168 -11.24 -8.02 -4.33
N THR A 169 -10.11 -7.33 -4.58
CA THR A 169 -10.01 -6.30 -5.63
C THR A 169 -10.25 -6.88 -7.02
N ALA A 170 -9.62 -8.02 -7.33
CA ALA A 170 -9.82 -8.71 -8.61
C ALA A 170 -11.28 -9.20 -8.78
N GLY A 171 -11.88 -9.71 -7.71
CA GLY A 171 -13.29 -10.14 -7.71
C GLY A 171 -14.25 -8.99 -8.04
N LEU A 172 -14.05 -7.81 -7.42
CA LEU A 172 -14.84 -6.62 -7.75
C LEU A 172 -14.60 -6.12 -9.18
N ALA A 173 -13.36 -6.18 -9.67
CA ALA A 173 -13.04 -5.81 -11.04
C ALA A 173 -13.73 -6.73 -12.04
N VAL A 174 -13.77 -8.05 -11.80
CA VAL A 174 -14.51 -9.02 -12.62
C VAL A 174 -16.00 -8.74 -12.58
N LEU A 175 -16.60 -8.48 -11.43
CA LEU A 175 -18.00 -8.10 -11.31
C LEU A 175 -18.30 -6.81 -12.07
N GLY A 176 -17.42 -5.82 -11.99
CA GLY A 176 -17.53 -4.56 -12.74
C GLY A 176 -17.50 -4.78 -14.27
N TYR A 177 -16.72 -5.74 -14.73
CA TYR A 177 -16.69 -6.12 -16.16
C TYR A 177 -18.03 -6.69 -16.64
N PHE A 178 -18.68 -7.55 -15.85
CA PHE A 178 -20.00 -8.09 -16.19
C PHE A 178 -21.13 -7.08 -16.07
N PHE A 179 -21.02 -6.14 -15.13
CA PHE A 179 -22.03 -5.12 -14.82
C PHE A 179 -21.53 -3.71 -15.09
N VAL A 180 -21.17 -3.41 -16.34
CA VAL A 180 -20.55 -2.13 -16.74
C VAL A 180 -21.33 -0.90 -16.25
N GLY A 181 -22.67 -0.96 -16.26
CA GLY A 181 -23.51 0.14 -15.75
C GLY A 181 -23.39 0.43 -14.26
N LEU A 182 -22.84 -0.51 -13.47
CA LEU A 182 -22.66 -0.40 -12.02
C LEU A 182 -21.19 -0.14 -11.62
N ILE A 183 -20.28 0.10 -12.57
CA ILE A 183 -18.86 0.37 -12.29
C ILE A 183 -18.68 1.45 -11.19
N PRO A 184 -19.36 2.61 -11.20
CA PRO A 184 -19.18 3.61 -10.14
C PRO A 184 -19.52 3.07 -8.74
N LEU A 185 -20.53 2.20 -8.65
CA LEU A 185 -20.90 1.55 -7.38
C LEU A 185 -19.79 0.59 -6.90
N PHE A 186 -19.23 -0.23 -7.81
CA PHE A 186 -18.13 -1.15 -7.45
C PHE A 186 -16.87 -0.38 -7.02
N VAL A 187 -16.55 0.74 -7.65
CA VAL A 187 -15.43 1.61 -7.26
C VAL A 187 -15.66 2.20 -5.85
N VAL A 188 -16.87 2.64 -5.54
CA VAL A 188 -17.20 3.11 -4.18
C VAL A 188 -17.07 1.97 -3.16
N ILE A 189 -17.51 0.75 -3.48
CA ILE A 189 -17.36 -0.42 -2.61
C ILE A 189 -15.89 -0.77 -2.39
N GLU A 190 -15.05 -0.68 -3.42
CA GLU A 190 -13.60 -0.89 -3.32
C GLU A 190 -12.98 0.07 -2.32
N PHE A 191 -13.19 1.38 -2.49
CA PHE A 191 -12.65 2.40 -1.59
C PHE A 191 -13.30 2.45 -0.21
N SER A 192 -14.45 1.82 -0.03
CA SER A 192 -15.13 1.73 1.26
C SER A 192 -14.81 0.43 1.97
N LEU A 193 -15.42 -0.67 1.51
CA LEU A 193 -15.41 -1.95 2.23
C LEU A 193 -14.11 -2.70 2.05
N VAL A 194 -13.59 -2.81 0.81
CA VAL A 194 -12.37 -3.56 0.56
C VAL A 194 -11.19 -2.88 1.21
N THR A 195 -11.06 -1.56 1.11
CA THR A 195 -9.99 -0.81 1.77
C THR A 195 -10.09 -0.90 3.29
N TYR A 196 -11.31 -0.93 3.88
CA TYR A 196 -11.49 -1.12 5.32
C TYR A 196 -11.06 -2.52 5.78
N ILE A 197 -11.45 -3.58 5.05
CA ILE A 197 -11.04 -4.95 5.34
C ILE A 197 -9.51 -5.07 5.19
N SER A 198 -8.95 -4.52 4.13
CA SER A 198 -7.51 -4.47 3.89
C SER A 198 -6.77 -3.76 5.03
N GLY A 199 -7.29 -2.62 5.51
CA GLY A 199 -6.77 -1.92 6.68
C GLY A 199 -6.73 -2.80 7.93
N LYS A 200 -7.78 -3.57 8.20
CA LYS A 200 -7.80 -4.53 9.31
C LYS A 200 -6.77 -5.66 9.17
N LEU A 201 -6.53 -6.13 7.96
CA LEU A 201 -5.52 -7.16 7.69
C LEU A 201 -4.09 -6.61 7.83
N ILE A 202 -3.88 -5.34 7.48
CA ILE A 202 -2.57 -4.68 7.52
C ILE A 202 -2.19 -4.23 8.95
N VAL A 203 -3.15 -3.83 9.79
CA VAL A 203 -2.88 -3.35 11.16
C VAL A 203 -1.97 -4.27 11.97
N PRO A 204 -2.21 -5.60 12.09
CA PRO A 204 -1.33 -6.48 12.84
C PRO A 204 0.06 -6.63 12.21
N ILE A 205 0.18 -6.47 10.89
CA ILE A 205 1.46 -6.51 10.17
C ILE A 205 2.29 -5.28 10.51
N LEU A 206 1.67 -4.09 10.45
CA LEU A 206 2.33 -2.83 10.80
C LEU A 206 2.69 -2.76 12.30
N GLY A 207 1.90 -3.37 13.18
CA GLY A 207 2.22 -3.49 14.60
C GLY A 207 3.52 -4.26 14.83
N LYS A 208 3.68 -5.42 14.19
CA LYS A 208 4.91 -6.22 14.26
C LYS A 208 6.15 -5.50 13.73
N LEU A 209 5.97 -4.65 12.69
CA LEU A 209 7.06 -3.84 12.13
C LEU A 209 7.47 -2.71 13.09
N GLY A 210 6.50 -2.01 13.68
CA GLY A 210 6.78 -0.97 14.67
C GLY A 210 7.44 -1.51 15.94
N ASP A 211 7.09 -2.71 16.38
CA ASP A 211 7.73 -3.38 17.52
C ASP A 211 9.18 -3.77 17.20
N LYS A 212 9.49 -4.17 15.98
CA LYS A 212 10.86 -4.45 15.52
C LYS A 212 11.72 -3.19 15.43
N GLU A 213 11.19 -2.11 14.86
CA GLU A 213 11.88 -0.80 14.84
C GLU A 213 12.15 -0.29 16.26
N ALA A 214 11.22 -0.48 17.19
CA ALA A 214 11.39 -0.10 18.62
C ALA A 214 12.41 -0.99 19.35
N ALA A 215 12.59 -2.24 18.92
CA ALA A 215 13.55 -3.18 19.46
C ALA A 215 14.99 -2.97 18.92
N GLY A 216 15.18 -2.07 17.94
CA GLY A 216 16.48 -1.80 17.34
C GLY A 216 16.98 -2.91 16.42
N GLU A 217 16.11 -3.84 16.03
CA GLU A 217 16.39 -4.76 14.93
C GLU A 217 16.30 -3.96 13.62
N GLU A 218 17.43 -3.37 13.20
CA GLU A 218 17.61 -2.88 11.84
C GLU A 218 17.23 -4.02 10.90
N ILE A 219 16.33 -3.72 9.97
CA ILE A 219 16.10 -4.59 8.81
C ILE A 219 17.41 -4.50 8.04
N THR A 220 18.27 -5.46 8.26
CA THR A 220 19.62 -5.56 7.71
C THR A 220 19.55 -5.30 6.20
N GLU A 221 20.06 -4.12 5.78
CA GLU A 221 20.81 -4.07 4.53
C GLU A 221 21.90 -5.11 4.71
N GLU A 222 21.88 -6.18 3.91
CA GLU A 222 22.94 -7.18 3.85
C GLU A 222 24.26 -6.44 3.92
N GLU A 223 25.07 -6.78 4.91
CA GLU A 223 26.45 -6.37 5.00
C GLU A 223 27.12 -6.72 3.66
N VAL A 224 27.28 -5.71 2.83
CA VAL A 224 28.27 -5.78 1.76
C VAL A 224 29.60 -5.83 2.50
N PRO A 225 30.38 -6.94 2.40
CA PRO A 225 31.67 -6.99 3.03
C PRO A 225 32.47 -5.80 2.52
N GLU A 226 32.79 -4.86 3.38
CA GLU A 226 33.84 -3.88 3.12
C GLU A 226 35.13 -4.68 2.93
N GLU A 227 35.44 -5.03 1.68
CA GLU A 227 36.78 -5.44 1.31
C GLU A 227 37.68 -4.30 1.76
N GLU A 228 38.45 -4.61 2.78
CA GLU A 228 39.52 -3.84 3.37
C GLU A 228 40.44 -3.32 2.23
N ILE A 229 40.18 -2.12 1.73
CA ILE A 229 41.10 -1.40 0.86
C ILE A 229 42.28 -1.00 1.73
N GLN A 230 43.23 -1.89 1.87
CA GLN A 230 44.55 -1.57 2.38
C GLN A 230 45.19 -0.55 1.45
N MET A 231 45.11 0.70 1.82
CA MET A 231 45.94 1.74 1.21
C MET A 231 47.36 1.61 1.79
N PRO A 232 48.40 1.53 0.93
CA PRO A 232 49.78 1.42 1.37
C PRO A 232 50.21 2.66 2.16
N GLU A 233 50.77 2.42 3.34
CA GLU A 233 51.49 3.43 4.11
C GLU A 233 52.71 3.86 3.29
N GLU A 234 52.68 5.01 2.66
CA GLU A 234 53.90 5.72 2.28
C GLU A 234 53.81 7.22 2.61
N THR A 235 54.78 7.57 3.42
CA THR A 235 55.44 8.86 3.60
C THR A 235 54.96 9.74 4.74
N LYS A 236 55.22 9.30 5.96
CA LYS A 236 55.66 10.19 7.02
C LYS A 236 57.17 10.30 7.02
N SER A 237 57.73 11.27 6.33
CA SER A 237 59.10 11.72 6.58
C SER A 237 59.27 13.17 6.15
N LYS A 238 59.75 13.93 7.12
CA LYS A 238 60.47 15.21 7.04
C LYS A 238 59.68 16.50 6.94
N GLY A 239 59.71 17.19 8.06
CA GLY A 239 59.39 18.61 8.14
C GLY A 239 59.51 19.21 9.55
N LYS A 240 60.48 18.76 10.34
CA LYS A 240 60.90 19.45 11.54
C LYS A 240 62.01 20.42 11.14
N LYS A 241 61.77 21.75 11.16
CA LYS A 241 62.69 22.78 11.60
C LYS A 241 62.19 24.16 11.32
N LYS A 242 62.13 24.93 12.41
CA LYS A 242 62.71 26.27 12.68
C LYS A 242 61.76 27.45 12.44
N ASN A 243 61.50 28.15 13.47
CA ASN A 243 62.08 29.28 14.09
C ASN A 243 60.99 30.23 14.65
N LYS A 244 61.27 30.57 15.82
CA LYS A 244 61.24 31.78 16.63
C LYS A 244 59.93 32.25 17.14
#